data_ca43a7786edbc37cfa1d918b58c08f55
#
_entry.id   ca43a7786edbc37cfa1d918b58c08f55
#
_cell.length_a   1.000
_cell.length_b   1.000
_cell.length_c   1.000
_cell.angle_alpha   90.00
_cell.angle_beta   90.00
_cell.angle_gamma   90.00
#
_symmetry.space_group_name_H-M   'P 1'
#
loop_
_entity.id
_entity.type
_entity.pdbx_description
1 polymer ?
#
loop_
_entity_poly.entity_id
_entity_poly.type
_entity_poly.pdbx_seq_one_letter_code
_entity_poly.pdbx_strand_id
1 'polypeptide(L)'
;LKGVFSMTGGKSAEFVQLHTYEVAGNMEATTMNSATAQACGDRKRRFTLVFLHSVVATNLENLNLLTALKYTDKDGVTRDLTLYSWNGKLVVVDDGMPAEAGYFPADSTTEGALQVKASGATDGQINQAEVTPYFGEGTPAADSYVVPGTRYTSYVLGDGAISYEDLGVKVPYEMARDPKKNGGEDTLYTRQRKAFAPFGISYEKTSQATLSPTDAELANGANWCLVHSGETDEEDRSYVAHKAIPIARILSRG
;
A
#
# COMPACT_ATOMS: atom_id res chain seq x y z
N LEU A 1 -5.34 2.14 -2.20
CA LEU A 1 -4.99 0.92 -1.42
C LEU A 1 -4.96 1.15 0.09
N LYS A 2 -4.71 2.39 0.60
CA LYS A 2 -4.68 2.65 2.06
C LYS A 2 -5.94 2.15 2.77
N GLY A 3 -7.14 2.49 2.27
CA GLY A 3 -8.40 2.02 2.84
C GLY A 3 -8.62 0.51 2.73
N VAL A 4 -8.18 -0.10 1.65
CA VAL A 4 -8.24 -1.56 1.46
C VAL A 4 -7.47 -2.29 2.57
N PHE A 5 -6.28 -1.81 2.91
CA PHE A 5 -5.48 -2.39 3.99
C PHE A 5 -5.83 -1.86 5.39
N SER A 6 -6.91 -1.11 5.50
CA SER A 6 -7.50 -0.66 6.77
C SER A 6 -8.90 -1.24 7.00
N MET A 7 -9.32 -2.21 6.18
CA MET A 7 -10.59 -2.91 6.36
C MET A 7 -10.66 -3.58 7.73
N THR A 8 -11.82 -3.49 8.35
CA THR A 8 -12.11 -4.05 9.66
C THR A 8 -13.34 -4.96 9.58
N GLY A 9 -13.43 -5.93 10.49
CA GLY A 9 -14.54 -6.87 10.56
C GLY A 9 -14.32 -8.17 9.78
N GLY A 10 -14.64 -9.30 10.39
CA GLY A 10 -14.71 -10.64 9.83
C GLY A 10 -13.63 -11.01 8.82
N LYS A 11 -14.07 -11.51 7.69
CA LYS A 11 -13.17 -11.96 6.60
C LYS A 11 -12.36 -10.84 5.95
N SER A 12 -12.82 -9.60 6.01
CA SER A 12 -12.06 -8.45 5.47
C SER A 12 -10.84 -8.15 6.33
N ALA A 13 -10.95 -8.24 7.66
CA ALA A 13 -9.80 -8.10 8.57
C ALA A 13 -8.82 -9.27 8.40
N GLU A 14 -9.31 -10.51 8.28
CA GLU A 14 -8.49 -11.70 7.98
C GLU A 14 -7.69 -11.51 6.67
N PHE A 15 -8.33 -10.98 5.62
CA PHE A 15 -7.63 -10.63 4.36
C PHE A 15 -6.49 -9.63 4.60
N VAL A 16 -6.74 -8.54 5.33
CA VAL A 16 -5.72 -7.52 5.63
C VAL A 16 -4.52 -8.15 6.35
N GLN A 17 -4.77 -9.02 7.33
CA GLN A 17 -3.72 -9.72 8.07
C GLN A 17 -2.90 -10.65 7.16
N LEU A 18 -3.56 -11.50 6.37
CA LEU A 18 -2.90 -12.45 5.48
C LEU A 18 -2.12 -11.79 4.33
N HIS A 19 -2.60 -10.63 3.86
CA HIS A 19 -2.00 -9.88 2.76
C HIS A 19 -1.07 -8.74 3.20
N THR A 20 -0.81 -8.60 4.50
CA THR A 20 0.20 -7.70 5.06
C THR A 20 1.36 -8.53 5.58
N TYR A 21 2.55 -8.26 5.06
CA TYR A 21 3.79 -8.84 5.55
C TYR A 21 4.61 -7.75 6.24
N GLU A 22 4.91 -7.95 7.51
CA GLU A 22 5.66 -7.00 8.31
C GLU A 22 7.09 -7.50 8.52
N VAL A 23 8.04 -6.63 8.27
CA VAL A 23 9.47 -6.87 8.49
C VAL A 23 9.92 -6.01 9.66
N ALA A 24 10.55 -6.63 10.65
CA ALA A 24 11.03 -5.93 11.85
C ALA A 24 12.17 -4.92 11.57
N GLY A 25 12.79 -4.99 10.40
CA GLY A 25 13.88 -4.13 9.96
C GLY A 25 13.76 -3.76 8.49
N ASN A 26 14.91 -3.70 7.84
CA ASN A 26 15.02 -3.44 6.42
C ASN A 26 14.58 -4.66 5.59
N MET A 27 14.18 -4.43 4.35
CA MET A 27 13.85 -5.53 3.43
C MET A 27 15.11 -6.33 3.07
N GLU A 28 14.93 -7.65 2.96
CA GLU A 28 15.96 -8.63 2.62
C GLU A 28 15.59 -9.44 1.38
N ALA A 29 16.53 -10.27 0.92
CA ALA A 29 16.33 -11.14 -0.25
C ALA A 29 15.11 -12.07 -0.15
N THR A 30 14.75 -12.51 1.05
CA THR A 30 13.64 -13.42 1.35
C THR A 30 12.29 -12.72 1.46
N THR A 31 12.27 -11.43 1.76
CA THR A 31 11.07 -10.63 2.08
C THR A 31 10.00 -10.76 1.01
N MET A 32 10.35 -10.56 -0.26
CA MET A 32 9.42 -10.63 -1.39
C MET A 32 8.77 -12.01 -1.53
N ASN A 33 9.56 -13.07 -1.42
CA ASN A 33 9.06 -14.43 -1.54
C ASN A 33 8.13 -14.81 -0.39
N SER A 34 8.49 -14.41 0.83
CA SER A 34 7.70 -14.66 2.04
C SER A 34 6.36 -13.91 1.98
N ALA A 35 6.38 -12.62 1.64
CA ALA A 35 5.19 -11.79 1.51
C ALA A 35 4.22 -12.34 0.45
N THR A 36 4.70 -12.68 -0.74
CA THR A 36 3.85 -13.22 -1.82
C THR A 36 3.36 -14.64 -1.53
N ALA A 37 4.14 -15.45 -0.82
CA ALA A 37 3.72 -16.78 -0.39
C ALA A 37 2.65 -16.71 0.72
N GLN A 38 2.78 -15.80 1.68
CA GLN A 38 1.77 -15.57 2.71
C GLN A 38 0.43 -15.13 2.10
N ALA A 39 0.45 -14.17 1.16
CA ALA A 39 -0.74 -13.63 0.54
C ALA A 39 -1.49 -14.64 -0.35
N CYS A 40 -0.78 -15.31 -1.27
CA CYS A 40 -1.42 -16.11 -2.32
C CYS A 40 -0.93 -17.57 -2.41
N GLY A 41 0.03 -17.98 -1.58
CA GLY A 41 0.55 -19.34 -1.53
C GLY A 41 1.08 -19.84 -2.89
N ASP A 42 0.45 -20.87 -3.44
CA ASP A 42 0.78 -21.49 -4.73
C ASP A 42 0.62 -20.52 -5.93
N ARG A 43 -0.21 -19.49 -5.78
CA ARG A 43 -0.48 -18.48 -6.82
C ARG A 43 0.45 -17.27 -6.78
N LYS A 44 1.52 -17.29 -5.99
CA LYS A 44 2.48 -16.18 -5.83
C LYS A 44 3.10 -15.67 -7.15
N ARG A 45 3.11 -16.49 -8.22
CA ARG A 45 3.63 -16.08 -9.54
C ARG A 45 2.75 -15.05 -10.27
N ARG A 46 1.53 -14.81 -9.79
CA ARG A 46 0.64 -13.76 -10.34
C ARG A 46 1.13 -12.36 -10.05
N PHE A 47 1.97 -12.17 -9.05
CA PHE A 47 2.55 -10.88 -8.72
C PHE A 47 3.61 -10.48 -9.75
N THR A 48 3.44 -9.31 -10.37
CA THR A 48 4.27 -8.83 -11.48
C THR A 48 4.88 -7.46 -11.24
N LEU A 49 4.30 -6.66 -10.35
CA LEU A 49 4.62 -5.25 -10.14
C LEU A 49 4.83 -4.96 -8.65
N VAL A 50 5.81 -4.12 -8.35
CA VAL A 50 6.13 -3.69 -6.98
C VAL A 50 6.32 -2.18 -6.96
N PHE A 51 5.65 -1.51 -6.03
CA PHE A 51 5.84 -0.09 -5.74
C PHE A 51 6.65 0.07 -4.46
N LEU A 52 7.75 0.80 -4.53
CA LEU A 52 8.69 1.04 -3.44
C LEU A 52 8.93 2.54 -3.25
N HIS A 53 9.16 2.94 -2.01
CA HIS A 53 9.74 4.24 -1.72
C HIS A 53 11.25 4.24 -2.06
N SER A 54 11.83 5.40 -2.44
CA SER A 54 13.23 5.52 -2.83
C SER A 54 14.21 5.02 -1.77
N VAL A 55 13.92 5.24 -0.49
CA VAL A 55 14.76 4.74 0.63
C VAL A 55 14.84 3.23 0.64
N VAL A 56 13.70 2.55 0.46
CA VAL A 56 13.64 1.08 0.39
C VAL A 56 14.35 0.57 -0.86
N ALA A 57 14.16 1.25 -2.00
CA ALA A 57 14.85 0.91 -3.25
C ALA A 57 16.37 1.01 -3.09
N THR A 58 16.87 2.10 -2.47
CA THR A 58 18.29 2.30 -2.21
C THR A 58 18.88 1.18 -1.32
N ASN A 59 18.14 0.76 -0.30
CA ASN A 59 18.57 -0.37 0.53
C ASN A 59 18.69 -1.66 -0.29
N LEU A 60 17.71 -1.96 -1.16
CA LEU A 60 17.75 -3.13 -2.04
C LEU A 60 18.86 -3.04 -3.10
N GLU A 61 19.19 -1.84 -3.59
CA GLU A 61 20.33 -1.59 -4.49
C GLU A 61 21.64 -1.87 -3.78
N ASN A 62 21.82 -1.38 -2.56
CA ASN A 62 23.01 -1.64 -1.72
C ASN A 62 23.21 -3.13 -1.45
N LEU A 63 22.12 -3.89 -1.35
CA LEU A 63 22.16 -5.35 -1.20
C LEU A 63 22.30 -6.09 -2.55
N ASN A 64 22.43 -5.37 -3.67
CA ASN A 64 22.49 -5.93 -5.03
C ASN A 64 21.28 -6.85 -5.37
N LEU A 65 20.12 -6.56 -4.82
CA LEU A 65 18.89 -7.33 -5.06
C LEU A 65 18.08 -6.80 -6.26
N LEU A 66 18.32 -5.55 -6.68
CA LEU A 66 17.69 -4.95 -7.84
C LEU A 66 18.55 -5.22 -9.08
N THR A 67 17.91 -5.74 -10.13
CA THR A 67 18.53 -5.98 -11.43
C THR A 67 18.01 -4.96 -12.44
N ALA A 68 18.89 -4.14 -13.02
CA ALA A 68 18.52 -3.25 -14.09
C ALA A 68 18.04 -4.03 -15.32
N LEU A 69 16.91 -3.62 -15.89
CA LEU A 69 16.43 -4.18 -17.14
C LEU A 69 17.28 -3.65 -18.30
N LYS A 70 17.61 -4.54 -19.25
CA LYS A 70 18.44 -4.22 -20.40
C LYS A 70 17.60 -4.24 -21.67
N TYR A 71 17.80 -3.24 -22.51
CA TYR A 71 17.25 -3.20 -23.85
C TYR A 71 18.38 -3.32 -24.87
N THR A 72 18.23 -4.23 -25.81
CA THR A 72 19.17 -4.38 -26.94
C THR A 72 18.54 -3.76 -28.17
N ASP A 73 19.18 -2.76 -28.73
CA ASP A 73 18.75 -2.08 -29.95
C ASP A 73 18.91 -3.00 -31.17
N LYS A 74 18.32 -2.62 -32.30
CA LYS A 74 18.42 -3.34 -33.57
C LYS A 74 19.87 -3.53 -34.05
N ASP A 75 20.76 -2.64 -33.64
CA ASP A 75 22.21 -2.65 -33.97
C ASP A 75 23.02 -3.54 -33.01
N GLY A 76 22.36 -4.30 -32.12
CA GLY A 76 23.00 -5.18 -31.14
C GLY A 76 23.61 -4.48 -29.92
N VAL A 77 23.40 -3.17 -29.77
CA VAL A 77 23.89 -2.41 -28.61
C VAL A 77 22.95 -2.58 -27.44
N THR A 78 23.47 -3.15 -26.35
CA THR A 78 22.72 -3.31 -25.09
C THR A 78 22.86 -2.05 -24.25
N ARG A 79 21.74 -1.49 -23.81
CA ARG A 79 21.65 -0.33 -22.92
C ARG A 79 20.87 -0.70 -21.65
N ASP A 80 21.30 -0.19 -20.52
CA ASP A 80 20.55 -0.32 -19.28
C ASP A 80 19.35 0.63 -19.31
N LEU A 81 18.17 0.11 -18.95
CA LEU A 81 16.99 0.92 -18.72
C LEU A 81 16.99 1.44 -17.29
N THR A 82 16.35 2.58 -17.05
CA THR A 82 16.10 3.13 -15.70
C THR A 82 15.02 2.36 -14.92
N LEU A 83 14.71 1.13 -15.37
CA LEU A 83 13.74 0.25 -14.75
C LEU A 83 14.45 -0.93 -14.12
N TYR A 84 14.01 -1.27 -12.91
CA TYR A 84 14.56 -2.37 -12.14
C TYR A 84 13.60 -3.54 -12.05
N SER A 85 14.14 -4.73 -11.84
CA SER A 85 13.37 -5.92 -11.47
C SER A 85 13.89 -6.48 -10.16
N TRP A 86 12.98 -6.96 -9.32
CA TRP A 86 13.26 -7.70 -8.09
C TRP A 86 12.51 -9.02 -8.10
N ASN A 87 13.25 -10.13 -8.02
CA ASN A 87 12.67 -11.48 -8.12
C ASN A 87 11.73 -11.68 -9.33
N GLY A 88 12.10 -11.09 -10.50
CA GLY A 88 11.32 -11.19 -11.72
C GLY A 88 10.04 -10.33 -11.75
N LYS A 89 9.89 -9.39 -10.79
CA LYS A 89 8.80 -8.42 -10.76
C LYS A 89 9.34 -7.04 -11.10
N LEU A 90 8.59 -6.27 -11.89
CA LEU A 90 8.94 -4.90 -12.22
C LEU A 90 8.86 -4.02 -10.97
N VAL A 91 9.88 -3.22 -10.73
CA VAL A 91 9.94 -2.27 -9.62
C VAL A 91 9.66 -0.86 -10.13
N VAL A 92 8.73 -0.19 -9.48
CA VAL A 92 8.43 1.24 -9.66
C VAL A 92 8.79 1.95 -8.36
N VAL A 93 9.67 2.94 -8.46
CA VAL A 93 10.09 3.76 -7.32
C VAL A 93 9.29 5.06 -7.33
N ASP A 94 8.63 5.35 -6.21
CA ASP A 94 7.80 6.54 -6.06
C ASP A 94 7.88 7.07 -4.63
N ASP A 95 8.34 8.29 -4.44
CA ASP A 95 8.42 8.96 -3.14
C ASP A 95 7.05 9.35 -2.56
N GLY A 96 5.99 9.25 -3.36
CA GLY A 96 4.61 9.37 -2.90
C GLY A 96 4.10 8.14 -2.13
N MET A 97 4.90 7.07 -2.01
CA MET A 97 4.54 5.91 -1.21
C MET A 97 4.45 6.26 0.28
N PRO A 98 3.47 5.69 1.02
CA PRO A 98 3.28 6.02 2.43
C PRO A 98 4.53 5.74 3.27
N ALA A 99 4.97 6.78 3.99
CA ALA A 99 6.04 6.72 4.96
C ALA A 99 5.51 7.34 6.27
N GLU A 100 5.43 6.56 7.32
CA GLU A 100 4.87 6.95 8.60
C GLU A 100 5.91 6.73 9.71
N ALA A 101 5.95 7.65 10.69
CA ALA A 101 6.77 7.42 11.89
C ALA A 101 6.27 6.15 12.59
N GLY A 102 7.20 5.35 13.10
CA GLY A 102 6.88 4.09 13.76
C GLY A 102 7.97 3.65 14.71
N TYR A 103 7.76 2.50 15.33
CA TYR A 103 8.71 1.86 16.21
C TYR A 103 8.98 0.44 15.72
N PHE A 104 10.21 -0.02 15.94
CA PHE A 104 10.66 -1.36 15.55
C PHE A 104 11.27 -2.07 16.74
N PRO A 105 11.19 -3.42 16.82
CA PRO A 105 11.86 -4.19 17.84
C PRO A 105 13.37 -3.88 17.83
N ALA A 106 13.97 -3.78 19.01
CA ALA A 106 15.37 -3.49 19.18
C ALA A 106 15.92 -4.26 20.39
N ASP A 107 17.25 -4.31 20.48
CA ASP A 107 17.95 -4.81 21.65
C ASP A 107 18.45 -3.64 22.51
N SER A 108 18.80 -3.92 23.76
CA SER A 108 19.32 -2.90 24.69
C SER A 108 20.63 -2.24 24.21
N THR A 109 21.31 -2.85 23.24
CA THR A 109 22.56 -2.36 22.64
C THR A 109 22.35 -1.55 21.38
N THR A 110 21.11 -1.48 20.88
CA THR A 110 20.77 -0.71 19.67
C THR A 110 20.85 0.78 19.97
N GLU A 111 21.57 1.54 19.14
CA GLU A 111 21.67 2.99 19.30
C GLU A 111 20.27 3.64 19.19
N GLY A 112 19.94 4.50 20.16
CA GLY A 112 18.62 5.15 20.23
C GLY A 112 17.47 4.25 20.68
N ALA A 113 17.75 3.04 21.19
CA ALA A 113 16.72 2.16 21.73
C ALA A 113 16.07 2.76 22.98
N LEU A 114 14.74 2.68 23.03
CA LEU A 114 13.92 3.07 24.16
C LEU A 114 13.39 1.83 24.87
N GLN A 115 13.49 1.80 26.19
CA GLN A 115 12.90 0.71 26.98
C GLN A 115 11.39 0.90 27.10
N VAL A 116 10.61 -0.13 26.78
CA VAL A 116 9.16 -0.11 26.91
C VAL A 116 8.76 -0.30 28.37
N LYS A 117 7.93 0.59 28.89
CA LYS A 117 7.36 0.50 30.23
C LYS A 117 5.84 0.38 30.15
N ALA A 118 5.26 -0.39 31.07
CA ALA A 118 3.80 -0.52 31.15
C ALA A 118 3.12 0.85 31.35
N SER A 119 3.73 1.72 32.16
CA SER A 119 3.32 3.11 32.41
C SER A 119 4.45 3.86 33.12
N GLY A 120 4.38 5.20 33.11
CA GLY A 120 5.32 6.03 33.86
C GLY A 120 6.74 6.08 33.25
N ALA A 121 6.86 6.01 31.93
CA ALA A 121 8.13 6.10 31.22
C ALA A 121 8.84 7.44 31.53
N THR A 122 10.17 7.35 31.70
CA THR A 122 11.09 8.47 31.93
C THR A 122 12.00 8.63 30.72
N ASP A 123 13.02 9.52 30.83
CA ASP A 123 13.98 9.71 29.75
C ASP A 123 14.66 8.39 29.35
N GLY A 124 14.78 8.14 28.05
CA GLY A 124 15.25 6.87 27.50
C GLY A 124 14.22 5.72 27.55
N GLN A 125 12.98 6.00 27.91
CA GLN A 125 11.89 5.03 28.01
C GLN A 125 10.65 5.52 27.24
N ILE A 126 9.75 4.60 26.91
CA ILE A 126 8.48 4.88 26.23
C ILE A 126 7.37 4.04 26.83
N ASN A 127 6.16 4.60 26.92
CA ASN A 127 5.02 3.84 27.43
C ASN A 127 4.54 2.82 26.39
N GLN A 128 4.15 1.65 26.87
CA GLN A 128 3.62 0.56 26.04
C GLN A 128 2.42 1.00 25.20
N ALA A 129 1.55 1.86 25.73
CA ALA A 129 0.39 2.39 25.03
C ALA A 129 0.77 3.22 23.80
N GLU A 130 1.93 3.89 23.80
CA GLU A 130 2.41 4.71 22.69
C GLU A 130 2.96 3.88 21.54
N VAL A 131 3.54 2.73 21.82
CA VAL A 131 4.13 1.83 20.80
C VAL A 131 3.16 0.77 20.28
N THR A 132 2.15 0.41 21.05
CA THR A 132 1.13 -0.61 20.69
C THR A 132 0.52 -0.40 19.30
N PRO A 133 0.15 0.82 18.84
CA PRO A 133 -0.43 1.03 17.52
C PRO A 133 0.48 0.62 16.36
N TYR A 134 1.78 0.46 16.59
CA TYR A 134 2.77 0.16 15.56
C TYR A 134 3.14 -1.32 15.47
N PHE A 135 2.61 -2.18 16.35
CA PHE A 135 2.99 -3.59 16.45
C PHE A 135 1.86 -4.60 16.13
N GLY A 136 0.73 -4.15 15.59
CA GLY A 136 -0.38 -5.04 15.25
C GLY A 136 -0.84 -5.89 16.45
N GLU A 137 -0.88 -7.22 16.29
CA GLU A 137 -1.27 -8.14 17.38
C GLU A 137 -0.17 -8.36 18.43
N GLY A 138 1.06 -7.95 18.13
CA GLY A 138 2.21 -8.16 18.99
C GLY A 138 2.58 -6.90 19.79
N THR A 139 1.78 -6.53 20.79
CA THR A 139 2.18 -5.46 21.74
C THR A 139 3.54 -5.77 22.34
N PRO A 140 4.55 -4.86 22.24
CA PRO A 140 5.85 -5.09 22.85
C PRO A 140 5.69 -5.33 24.36
N ALA A 141 6.35 -6.37 24.87
CA ALA A 141 6.31 -6.65 26.30
C ALA A 141 6.92 -5.49 27.10
N ALA A 142 6.44 -5.28 28.33
CA ALA A 142 7.12 -4.39 29.26
C ALA A 142 8.57 -4.86 29.44
N ASP A 143 9.49 -3.90 29.55
CA ASP A 143 10.95 -4.11 29.63
C ASP A 143 11.62 -4.62 28.34
N SER A 144 10.89 -4.77 27.22
CA SER A 144 11.50 -4.90 25.90
C SER A 144 12.06 -3.56 25.40
N TYR A 145 12.77 -3.61 24.28
CA TYR A 145 13.36 -2.40 23.67
C TYR A 145 12.77 -2.17 22.29
N VAL A 146 12.56 -0.90 21.96
CA VAL A 146 12.12 -0.45 20.63
C VAL A 146 12.97 0.72 20.17
N VAL A 147 13.14 0.86 18.86
CA VAL A 147 13.83 2.00 18.25
C VAL A 147 12.86 2.78 17.37
N PRO A 148 12.81 4.11 17.49
CA PRO A 148 12.02 4.93 16.58
C PRO A 148 12.59 4.88 15.17
N GLY A 149 11.75 4.98 14.17
CA GLY A 149 12.15 4.99 12.77
C GLY A 149 10.99 5.33 11.87
N THR A 150 11.22 5.30 10.56
CA THR A 150 10.18 5.47 9.55
C THR A 150 9.74 4.11 9.03
N ARG A 151 8.44 3.89 9.03
CA ARG A 151 7.80 2.70 8.49
C ARG A 151 7.36 3.00 7.07
N TYR A 152 7.95 2.32 6.11
CA TYR A 152 7.63 2.44 4.70
C TYR A 152 6.64 1.37 4.29
N THR A 153 5.63 1.77 3.51
CA THR A 153 4.66 0.87 2.93
C THR A 153 5.02 0.59 1.48
N SER A 154 5.19 -0.66 1.12
CA SER A 154 5.39 -1.12 -0.25
C SER A 154 4.22 -1.97 -0.69
N TYR A 155 3.76 -1.81 -1.94
CA TYR A 155 2.68 -2.61 -2.50
C TYR A 155 3.20 -3.55 -3.58
N VAL A 156 2.75 -4.79 -3.52
CA VAL A 156 3.03 -5.82 -4.52
C VAL A 156 1.72 -6.16 -5.21
N LEU A 157 1.66 -5.93 -6.50
CA LEU A 157 0.47 -6.10 -7.31
C LEU A 157 0.70 -7.16 -8.40
N GLY A 158 -0.35 -7.90 -8.68
CA GLY A 158 -0.36 -8.85 -9.78
C GLY A 158 -1.14 -8.34 -10.98
N ASP A 159 -1.13 -9.13 -12.03
CA ASP A 159 -1.93 -8.85 -13.21
C ASP A 159 -3.43 -8.86 -12.86
N GLY A 160 -4.15 -7.83 -13.32
CA GLY A 160 -5.56 -7.62 -13.02
C GLY A 160 -5.86 -7.23 -11.56
N ALA A 161 -4.85 -6.85 -10.74
CA ALA A 161 -5.05 -6.43 -9.35
C ALA A 161 -5.93 -5.19 -9.21
N ILE A 162 -5.80 -4.26 -10.16
CA ILE A 162 -6.60 -3.04 -10.23
C ILE A 162 -7.09 -2.89 -11.67
N SER A 163 -8.40 -2.84 -11.86
CA SER A 163 -8.99 -2.48 -13.14
C SER A 163 -9.13 -0.97 -13.24
N TYR A 164 -8.86 -0.44 -14.40
CA TYR A 164 -9.05 0.96 -14.75
C TYR A 164 -10.03 1.05 -15.91
N GLU A 165 -11.03 1.91 -15.79
CA GLU A 165 -11.98 2.18 -16.86
C GLU A 165 -12.23 3.69 -16.97
N ASP A 166 -12.18 4.21 -18.19
CA ASP A 166 -12.63 5.56 -18.50
C ASP A 166 -14.12 5.49 -18.88
N LEU A 167 -14.96 5.96 -17.96
CA LEU A 167 -16.42 5.91 -18.11
C LEU A 167 -16.96 6.90 -19.14
N GLY A 168 -16.12 7.77 -19.67
CA GLY A 168 -16.50 8.85 -20.56
C GLY A 168 -17.42 9.89 -19.92
N VAL A 169 -17.62 11.00 -20.58
CA VAL A 169 -18.56 12.06 -20.17
C VAL A 169 -19.30 12.55 -21.40
N LYS A 170 -20.61 12.79 -21.26
CA LYS A 170 -21.47 13.27 -22.36
C LYS A 170 -20.96 14.59 -22.98
N VAL A 171 -20.42 15.50 -22.14
CA VAL A 171 -19.79 16.77 -22.55
C VAL A 171 -18.41 16.83 -21.91
N PRO A 172 -17.34 16.32 -22.57
CA PRO A 172 -15.99 16.26 -22.00
C PRO A 172 -15.33 17.62 -21.86
N TYR A 173 -15.65 18.56 -22.72
CA TYR A 173 -15.17 19.94 -22.68
C TYR A 173 -16.28 20.91 -23.05
N GLU A 174 -16.25 22.10 -22.47
CA GLU A 174 -17.18 23.17 -22.75
C GLU A 174 -16.45 24.49 -22.54
N MET A 175 -16.68 25.47 -23.43
CA MET A 175 -16.09 26.79 -23.35
C MET A 175 -17.19 27.81 -23.07
N ALA A 176 -16.98 28.67 -22.08
CA ALA A 176 -17.85 29.79 -21.77
C ALA A 176 -17.05 31.11 -21.88
N ARG A 177 -17.66 32.10 -22.55
CA ARG A 177 -17.09 33.45 -22.68
C ARG A 177 -17.88 34.44 -21.82
N ASP A 178 -17.18 35.17 -20.94
CA ASP A 178 -17.76 36.27 -20.19
C ASP A 178 -17.25 37.62 -20.75
N PRO A 179 -18.07 38.33 -21.54
CA PRO A 179 -17.66 39.59 -22.17
C PRO A 179 -17.56 40.75 -21.15
N LYS A 180 -18.07 40.58 -19.92
CA LYS A 180 -18.05 41.62 -18.89
C LYS A 180 -16.73 41.70 -18.12
N LYS A 181 -15.91 40.66 -18.19
CA LYS A 181 -14.61 40.59 -17.53
C LYS A 181 -13.48 40.83 -18.51
N ASN A 182 -12.55 41.72 -18.16
CA ASN A 182 -11.27 41.97 -18.87
C ASN A 182 -11.40 42.14 -20.40
N GLY A 183 -12.54 42.65 -20.91
CA GLY A 183 -12.78 42.74 -22.35
C GLY A 183 -13.14 41.41 -23.03
N GLY A 184 -13.39 40.39 -22.25
CA GLY A 184 -13.77 39.04 -22.67
C GLY A 184 -12.81 38.00 -22.09
N GLU A 185 -13.27 37.24 -21.09
CA GLU A 185 -12.56 36.11 -20.49
C GLU A 185 -13.16 34.81 -21.02
N ASP A 186 -12.30 33.92 -21.52
CA ASP A 186 -12.71 32.59 -21.97
C ASP A 186 -12.33 31.55 -20.92
N THR A 187 -13.32 30.77 -20.45
CA THR A 187 -13.12 29.71 -19.47
C THR A 187 -13.35 28.35 -20.13
N LEU A 188 -12.36 27.48 -20.09
CA LEU A 188 -12.46 26.11 -20.55
C LEU A 188 -12.79 25.17 -19.38
N TYR A 189 -13.92 24.50 -19.44
CA TYR A 189 -14.33 23.45 -18.50
C TYR A 189 -14.00 22.08 -19.07
N THR A 190 -13.20 21.31 -18.34
CA THR A 190 -12.88 19.92 -18.70
C THR A 190 -13.51 18.98 -17.68
N ARG A 191 -14.07 17.86 -18.14
CA ARG A 191 -14.71 16.85 -17.31
C ARG A 191 -14.18 15.48 -17.67
N GLN A 192 -13.80 14.69 -16.66
CA GLN A 192 -13.36 13.32 -16.82
C GLN A 192 -14.03 12.44 -15.76
N ARG A 193 -14.34 11.19 -16.11
CA ARG A 193 -14.82 10.17 -15.18
C ARG A 193 -13.98 8.92 -15.34
N LYS A 194 -13.36 8.51 -14.26
CA LYS A 194 -12.48 7.34 -14.23
C LYS A 194 -12.88 6.45 -13.07
N ALA A 195 -12.91 5.14 -13.30
CA ALA A 195 -13.14 4.15 -12.27
C ALA A 195 -11.88 3.34 -12.04
N PHE A 196 -11.53 3.14 -10.78
CA PHE A 196 -10.46 2.25 -10.34
C PHE A 196 -11.09 1.24 -9.39
N ALA A 197 -11.05 -0.04 -9.73
CA ALA A 197 -11.61 -1.08 -8.90
C ALA A 197 -10.54 -2.13 -8.57
N PRO A 198 -10.19 -2.32 -7.28
CA PRO A 198 -9.34 -3.42 -6.87
C PRO A 198 -10.10 -4.73 -7.00
N PHE A 199 -9.44 -5.75 -7.53
CA PHE A 199 -10.06 -7.06 -7.77
C PHE A 199 -10.49 -7.72 -6.46
N GLY A 200 -11.74 -8.17 -6.41
CA GLY A 200 -12.30 -8.88 -5.25
C GLY A 200 -12.62 -8.02 -4.03
N ILE A 201 -12.54 -6.68 -4.17
CA ILE A 201 -12.80 -5.72 -3.10
C ILE A 201 -13.82 -4.71 -3.60
N SER A 202 -14.86 -4.43 -2.81
CA SER A 202 -15.91 -3.46 -3.12
C SER A 202 -15.81 -2.22 -2.24
N TYR A 203 -16.23 -1.09 -2.80
CA TYR A 203 -16.42 0.17 -2.07
C TYR A 203 -17.91 0.32 -1.78
N GLU A 204 -18.29 0.30 -0.49
CA GLU A 204 -19.70 0.17 -0.09
C GLU A 204 -20.34 1.45 0.45
N LYS A 205 -19.59 2.55 0.49
CA LYS A 205 -20.16 3.80 0.97
C LYS A 205 -21.19 4.36 -0.02
N THR A 206 -22.45 4.36 0.38
CA THR A 206 -23.59 4.82 -0.43
C THR A 206 -23.82 6.34 -0.38
N SER A 207 -23.43 6.99 0.72
CA SER A 207 -23.57 8.44 0.90
C SER A 207 -22.20 9.10 0.93
N GLN A 208 -21.87 9.86 -0.10
CA GLN A 208 -20.61 10.57 -0.27
C GLN A 208 -20.80 12.07 -0.11
N ALA A 209 -19.78 12.77 0.36
CA ALA A 209 -19.81 14.23 0.53
C ALA A 209 -19.83 14.98 -0.81
N THR A 210 -19.22 14.39 -1.85
CA THR A 210 -19.07 14.95 -3.19
C THR A 210 -19.40 13.91 -4.26
N LEU A 211 -19.44 14.31 -5.54
CA LEU A 211 -19.68 13.40 -6.68
C LEU A 211 -18.63 12.28 -6.81
N SER A 212 -17.43 12.51 -6.30
CA SER A 212 -16.35 11.51 -6.21
C SER A 212 -16.00 11.29 -4.74
N PRO A 213 -15.59 10.09 -4.33
CA PRO A 213 -15.09 9.87 -2.97
C PRO A 213 -13.91 10.80 -2.68
N THR A 214 -13.88 11.37 -1.49
CA THR A 214 -12.72 12.13 -1.00
C THR A 214 -11.58 11.20 -0.60
N ASP A 215 -10.35 11.70 -0.53
CA ASP A 215 -9.19 10.91 -0.10
C ASP A 215 -9.38 10.33 1.31
N ALA A 216 -10.03 11.07 2.21
CA ALA A 216 -10.38 10.59 3.55
C ALA A 216 -11.38 9.42 3.50
N GLU A 217 -12.38 9.49 2.62
CA GLU A 217 -13.35 8.40 2.42
C GLU A 217 -12.70 7.17 1.81
N LEU A 218 -11.81 7.35 0.84
CA LEU A 218 -11.04 6.27 0.23
C LEU A 218 -10.03 5.63 1.20
N ALA A 219 -9.48 6.41 2.13
CA ALA A 219 -8.54 5.92 3.14
C ALA A 219 -9.22 5.20 4.33
N ASN A 220 -10.54 5.39 4.49
CA ASN A 220 -11.28 4.75 5.58
C ASN A 220 -11.62 3.29 5.25
N GLY A 221 -11.08 2.36 6.03
CA GLY A 221 -11.29 0.93 5.85
C GLY A 221 -12.74 0.47 6.02
N ALA A 222 -13.56 1.18 6.80
CA ALA A 222 -14.97 0.87 6.98
C ALA A 222 -15.82 1.05 5.70
N ASN A 223 -15.30 1.74 4.70
CA ASN A 223 -15.95 1.92 3.40
C ASN A 223 -15.63 0.82 2.39
N TRP A 224 -14.77 -0.12 2.76
CA TRP A 224 -14.31 -1.22 1.91
C TRP A 224 -14.66 -2.57 2.49
N CYS A 225 -15.02 -3.50 1.66
CA CYS A 225 -15.33 -4.89 2.04
C CYS A 225 -14.82 -5.86 0.97
N LEU A 226 -14.52 -7.09 1.35
CA LEU A 226 -14.35 -8.17 0.39
C LEU A 226 -15.67 -8.44 -0.33
N VAL A 227 -15.62 -8.63 -1.64
CA VAL A 227 -16.80 -9.00 -2.43
C VAL A 227 -17.40 -10.31 -1.89
N HIS A 228 -18.70 -10.29 -1.61
CA HIS A 228 -19.45 -11.41 -1.07
C HIS A 228 -20.79 -11.62 -1.77
N SER A 229 -21.50 -12.72 -1.45
CA SER A 229 -22.74 -13.14 -2.08
C SER A 229 -23.95 -12.19 -1.88
N GLY A 230 -23.82 -11.20 -0.98
CA GLY A 230 -24.87 -10.21 -0.72
C GLY A 230 -25.86 -10.59 0.39
N GLU A 231 -25.63 -11.70 1.08
CA GLU A 231 -26.48 -12.09 2.22
C GLU A 231 -26.37 -11.07 3.36
N THR A 232 -27.48 -10.88 4.08
CA THR A 232 -27.56 -9.88 5.16
C THR A 232 -26.70 -10.30 6.34
N ASP A 233 -26.80 -11.55 6.75
CA ASP A 233 -26.06 -12.09 7.86
C ASP A 233 -24.64 -12.45 7.45
N GLU A 234 -23.65 -11.98 8.20
CA GLU A 234 -22.24 -12.14 7.86
C GLU A 234 -21.82 -13.62 7.83
N GLU A 235 -22.43 -14.45 8.68
CA GLU A 235 -22.16 -15.89 8.78
C GLU A 235 -22.59 -16.66 7.52
N ASP A 236 -23.62 -16.18 6.82
CA ASP A 236 -24.15 -16.80 5.61
C ASP A 236 -23.44 -16.30 4.32
N ARG A 237 -22.58 -15.30 4.44
CA ARG A 237 -21.87 -14.71 3.29
C ARG A 237 -20.78 -15.61 2.75
N SER A 238 -20.81 -15.84 1.45
CA SER A 238 -19.70 -16.45 0.71
C SER A 238 -18.81 -15.36 0.13
N TYR A 239 -17.55 -15.33 0.54
CA TYR A 239 -16.56 -14.32 0.14
C TYR A 239 -15.66 -14.82 -0.99
N VAL A 240 -15.13 -13.90 -1.77
CA VAL A 240 -14.06 -14.20 -2.73
C VAL A 240 -12.85 -14.75 -1.96
N ALA A 241 -12.29 -15.86 -2.46
CA ALA A 241 -11.12 -16.47 -1.84
C ALA A 241 -9.93 -15.49 -1.83
N HIS A 242 -9.36 -15.20 -0.65
CA HIS A 242 -8.27 -14.24 -0.51
C HIS A 242 -7.08 -14.53 -1.44
N LYS A 243 -6.71 -15.81 -1.63
CA LYS A 243 -5.64 -16.24 -2.54
C LYS A 243 -5.87 -15.90 -4.02
N ALA A 244 -7.11 -15.52 -4.39
CA ALA A 244 -7.40 -15.07 -5.75
C ALA A 244 -7.07 -13.59 -5.96
N ILE A 245 -6.90 -12.82 -4.89
CA ILE A 245 -6.67 -11.37 -4.91
C ILE A 245 -5.16 -11.10 -4.95
N PRO A 246 -4.60 -10.68 -6.10
CA PRO A 246 -3.17 -10.51 -6.25
C PRO A 246 -2.72 -9.11 -5.79
N ILE A 247 -3.03 -8.76 -4.55
CA ILE A 247 -2.65 -7.49 -3.90
C ILE A 247 -2.01 -7.84 -2.56
N ALA A 248 -0.79 -7.39 -2.31
CA ALA A 248 -0.11 -7.56 -1.03
C ALA A 248 0.57 -6.26 -0.59
N ARG A 249 0.76 -6.10 0.71
CA ARG A 249 1.44 -4.98 1.34
C ARG A 249 2.63 -5.51 2.14
N ILE A 250 3.76 -4.82 2.03
CA ILE A 250 4.93 -5.06 2.86
C ILE A 250 5.19 -3.79 3.68
N LEU A 251 5.38 -3.96 4.97
CA LEU A 251 5.77 -2.90 5.89
C LEU A 251 7.21 -3.15 6.31
N SER A 252 8.09 -2.17 6.16
CA SER A 252 9.51 -2.29 6.49
C SER A 252 10.07 -0.98 7.02
N ARG A 253 11.29 -1.03 7.54
CA ARG A 253 12.00 0.15 8.03
C ARG A 253 12.65 0.97 6.91
N GLY A 254 13.00 0.39 5.80
CA GLY A 254 13.68 1.04 4.67
C GLY A 254 15.13 0.64 4.53
#